data_b67a806687a0ad95266c708b787b9cce
#
_entry.id   b67a806687a0ad95266c708b787b9cce
#
_cell.length_a   1.000
_cell.length_b   1.000
_cell.length_c   1.000
_cell.angle_alpha   90.00
_cell.angle_beta   90.00
_cell.angle_gamma   90.00
#
_symmetry.space_group_name_H-M   'P 1'
#
loop_
_entity.id
_entity.type
_entity.pdbx_description
1 polymer ?
#
loop_
_entity_poly.entity_id
_entity_poly.type
_entity_poly.pdbx_seq_one_letter_code
_entity_poly.pdbx_strand_id
1 'polypeptide(L)'
;MSNSAKTVFLFSGQGSQYQGMGKELCDAYPEIKSMYDEASEILGFDLADKSWNASEEELAQTVISQPAIMMTSLAALECMKKNGAEFSAVAGHSLGEYAAMVASGVLSFKDGFKVIKARAAAMQRAAENQHGVMCAVMGQAPEDIEKICASVDGYVTPVNYNSAVQTVIAGEPEAVDAAIEKFTEIGAKTIKLKVSAAFHSKLMQPAADEFEAELKKMDVVFNKPNVTFFSNLYGAEMPDFDNMPEKLAKHIVSPVKFTSELALMQEQGFVNFVELGPNKVLTGLVRKTLKDVNAVNVENAKTLEKALEAIRNA
;
A
#
# COMPACT_ATOMS: atom_id res chain seq x y z
N MET A 1 -21.15 2.50 -28.02
CA MET A 1 -20.65 2.47 -26.64
C MET A 1 -19.19 2.91 -26.75
N SER A 2 -18.83 4.04 -26.18
CA SER A 2 -17.42 4.47 -26.17
C SER A 2 -16.63 3.41 -25.41
N ASN A 3 -15.65 2.84 -26.06
CA ASN A 3 -14.71 1.90 -25.44
C ASN A 3 -13.74 2.73 -24.61
N SER A 4 -14.23 3.33 -23.49
CA SER A 4 -13.33 4.04 -22.58
C SER A 4 -12.39 3.00 -22.00
N ALA A 5 -11.10 3.21 -22.19
CA ALA A 5 -10.06 2.32 -21.70
C ALA A 5 -10.20 2.14 -20.18
N LYS A 6 -10.24 0.88 -19.70
CA LYS A 6 -10.41 0.58 -18.27
C LYS A 6 -9.24 1.13 -17.45
N THR A 7 -9.57 1.95 -16.47
CA THR A 7 -8.61 2.60 -15.57
C THR A 7 -8.71 2.02 -14.16
N VAL A 8 -7.57 1.66 -13.60
CA VAL A 8 -7.43 1.30 -12.18
C VAL A 8 -6.61 2.34 -11.44
N PHE A 9 -7.10 2.77 -10.27
CA PHE A 9 -6.35 3.61 -9.35
C PHE A 9 -5.63 2.73 -8.34
N LEU A 10 -4.31 2.93 -8.25
CA LEU A 10 -3.41 2.22 -7.33
C LEU A 10 -2.99 3.16 -6.22
N PHE A 11 -3.06 2.71 -4.97
CA PHE A 11 -2.75 3.53 -3.82
C PHE A 11 -1.44 3.11 -3.16
N SER A 12 -0.54 4.11 -2.98
CA SER A 12 0.83 3.91 -2.50
C SER A 12 0.89 3.25 -1.13
N GLY A 13 1.91 2.41 -0.93
CA GLY A 13 2.20 1.72 0.33
C GLY A 13 3.30 2.40 1.15
N GLN A 14 3.57 1.84 2.33
CA GLN A 14 4.64 2.29 3.22
C GLN A 14 6.02 2.13 2.53
N GLY A 15 6.92 3.10 2.76
CA GLY A 15 8.19 3.22 2.06
C GLY A 15 8.16 4.20 0.88
N SER A 16 6.98 4.75 0.54
CA SER A 16 6.84 5.78 -0.50
C SER A 16 6.90 7.22 0.07
N GLN A 17 6.84 7.40 1.38
CA GLN A 17 6.80 8.70 2.04
C GLN A 17 8.09 9.51 1.84
N TYR A 18 7.95 10.82 1.79
CA TYR A 18 9.03 11.79 1.82
C TYR A 18 8.56 13.11 2.42
N GLN A 19 9.47 13.89 2.99
CA GLN A 19 9.16 15.19 3.59
C GLN A 19 8.61 16.16 2.54
N GLY A 20 7.45 16.75 2.81
CA GLY A 20 6.78 17.66 1.88
C GLY A 20 5.72 17.02 0.98
N MET A 21 5.53 15.69 1.06
CA MET A 21 4.53 15.00 0.24
C MET A 21 3.12 15.57 0.44
N GLY A 22 2.37 15.72 -0.66
CA GLY A 22 1.01 16.22 -0.68
C GLY A 22 0.88 17.74 -0.56
N LYS A 23 1.95 18.48 -0.21
CA LYS A 23 1.91 19.94 -0.01
C LYS A 23 1.53 20.68 -1.28
N GLU A 24 2.16 20.37 -2.41
CA GLU A 24 1.86 21.02 -3.69
C GLU A 24 0.39 20.84 -4.11
N LEU A 25 -0.18 19.67 -3.86
CA LEU A 25 -1.61 19.41 -4.13
C LEU A 25 -2.49 20.23 -3.20
N CYS A 26 -2.14 20.36 -1.92
CA CYS A 26 -2.86 21.18 -0.96
C CYS A 26 -2.78 22.68 -1.33
N ASP A 27 -1.63 23.17 -1.78
CA ASP A 27 -1.46 24.55 -2.20
C ASP A 27 -2.27 24.87 -3.48
N ALA A 28 -2.40 23.90 -4.39
CA ALA A 28 -3.15 24.03 -5.64
C ALA A 28 -4.68 23.88 -5.47
N TYR A 29 -5.13 23.12 -4.48
CA TYR A 29 -6.54 22.78 -4.24
C TYR A 29 -6.90 23.07 -2.77
N PRO A 30 -7.47 24.25 -2.45
CA PRO A 30 -7.70 24.70 -1.07
C PRO A 30 -8.55 23.75 -0.21
N GLU A 31 -9.47 22.99 -0.82
CA GLU A 31 -10.30 21.99 -0.12
C GLU A 31 -9.49 20.83 0.49
N ILE A 32 -8.31 20.53 -0.04
CA ILE A 32 -7.43 19.49 0.51
C ILE A 32 -6.97 19.88 1.92
N LYS A 33 -6.84 21.19 2.19
CA LYS A 33 -6.51 21.65 3.53
C LYS A 33 -7.55 21.18 4.57
N SER A 34 -8.84 21.28 4.26
CA SER A 34 -9.89 20.82 5.18
C SER A 34 -9.86 19.30 5.41
N MET A 35 -9.41 18.52 4.41
CA MET A 35 -9.19 17.09 4.58
C MET A 35 -8.04 16.81 5.56
N TYR A 36 -6.93 17.55 5.48
CA TYR A 36 -5.84 17.46 6.45
C TYR A 36 -6.29 17.85 7.86
N ASP A 37 -7.09 18.92 7.99
CA ASP A 37 -7.62 19.39 9.28
C ASP A 37 -8.53 18.31 9.92
N GLU A 38 -9.47 17.72 9.16
CA GLU A 38 -10.34 16.63 9.64
C GLU A 38 -9.55 15.39 10.02
N ALA A 39 -8.58 14.98 9.20
CA ALA A 39 -7.71 13.86 9.50
C ALA A 39 -6.90 14.08 10.79
N SER A 40 -6.38 15.32 10.99
CA SER A 40 -5.61 15.69 12.18
C SER A 40 -6.45 15.58 13.46
N GLU A 41 -7.72 16.02 13.41
CA GLU A 41 -8.65 15.89 14.55
C GLU A 41 -8.85 14.41 14.94
N ILE A 42 -9.03 13.51 13.95
CA ILE A 42 -9.20 12.08 14.20
C ILE A 42 -7.92 11.46 14.77
N LEU A 43 -6.78 11.83 14.22
CA LEU A 43 -5.48 11.27 14.60
C LEU A 43 -5.01 11.78 15.97
N GLY A 44 -5.33 13.04 16.30
CA GLY A 44 -4.90 13.72 17.53
C GLY A 44 -3.52 14.38 17.41
N PHE A 45 -3.05 14.60 16.19
CA PHE A 45 -1.84 15.38 15.89
C PHE A 45 -1.98 16.10 14.54
N ASP A 46 -1.18 17.12 14.30
CA ASP A 46 -1.16 17.86 13.04
C ASP A 46 -0.53 17.02 11.93
N LEU A 47 -1.39 16.41 11.08
CA LEU A 47 -0.96 15.55 9.99
C LEU A 47 -0.25 16.32 8.87
N ALA A 48 -0.64 17.58 8.65
CA ALA A 48 -0.01 18.43 7.66
C ALA A 48 1.44 18.74 8.08
N ASP A 49 1.64 19.16 9.33
CA ASP A 49 2.97 19.42 9.87
C ASP A 49 3.85 18.16 9.80
N LYS A 50 3.32 17.01 10.22
CA LYS A 50 4.05 15.73 10.14
C LYS A 50 4.39 15.32 8.70
N SER A 51 3.51 15.54 7.75
CA SER A 51 3.76 15.21 6.34
C SER A 51 4.79 16.14 5.69
N TRP A 52 4.84 17.42 6.10
CA TRP A 52 5.60 18.44 5.41
C TRP A 52 6.91 18.81 6.08
N ASN A 53 6.99 18.72 7.40
CA ASN A 53 8.11 19.27 8.20
C ASN A 53 8.81 18.21 9.05
N ALA A 54 8.22 17.03 9.28
CA ALA A 54 8.86 15.98 10.08
C ALA A 54 10.19 15.52 9.46
N SER A 55 11.14 15.14 10.29
CA SER A 55 12.37 14.50 9.84
C SER A 55 12.09 13.16 9.13
N GLU A 56 13.03 12.68 8.33
CA GLU A 56 12.92 11.37 7.67
C GLU A 56 12.71 10.25 8.69
N GLU A 57 13.40 10.31 9.84
CA GLU A 57 13.28 9.34 10.93
C GLU A 57 11.89 9.38 11.58
N GLU A 58 11.36 10.56 11.86
CA GLU A 58 10.02 10.72 12.43
C GLU A 58 8.94 10.26 11.43
N LEU A 59 9.08 10.64 10.16
CA LEU A 59 8.15 10.24 9.10
C LEU A 59 8.20 8.73 8.80
N ALA A 60 9.27 8.04 9.16
CA ALA A 60 9.39 6.58 9.04
C ALA A 60 8.60 5.81 10.11
N GLN A 61 8.21 6.45 11.22
CA GLN A 61 7.38 5.81 12.25
C GLN A 61 6.03 5.41 11.67
N THR A 62 5.61 4.17 11.91
CA THR A 62 4.39 3.59 11.32
C THR A 62 3.14 4.41 11.65
N VAL A 63 3.05 4.94 12.89
CA VAL A 63 1.93 5.78 13.34
C VAL A 63 1.83 7.13 12.61
N ILE A 64 2.89 7.56 11.94
CA ILE A 64 2.94 8.80 11.15
C ILE A 64 2.88 8.46 9.66
N SER A 65 3.73 7.54 9.19
CA SER A 65 3.84 7.23 7.76
C SER A 65 2.52 6.73 7.15
N GLN A 66 1.82 5.82 7.82
CA GLN A 66 0.60 5.24 7.26
C GLN A 66 -0.51 6.30 7.04
N PRO A 67 -0.93 7.09 8.03
CA PRO A 67 -1.93 8.11 7.79
C PRO A 67 -1.45 9.23 6.84
N ALA A 68 -0.17 9.58 6.86
CA ALA A 68 0.38 10.61 5.98
C ALA A 68 0.39 10.18 4.49
N ILE A 69 0.76 8.92 4.20
CA ILE A 69 0.67 8.36 2.85
C ILE A 69 -0.80 8.25 2.41
N MET A 70 -1.69 7.77 3.29
CA MET A 70 -3.11 7.68 3.01
C MET A 70 -3.70 9.06 2.68
N MET A 71 -3.36 10.10 3.44
CA MET A 71 -3.83 11.47 3.19
C MET A 71 -3.34 11.98 1.83
N THR A 72 -2.05 11.80 1.53
CA THR A 72 -1.48 12.22 0.23
C THR A 72 -2.16 11.48 -0.93
N SER A 73 -2.45 10.19 -0.76
CA SER A 73 -3.17 9.38 -1.75
C SER A 73 -4.60 9.87 -1.97
N LEU A 74 -5.32 10.21 -0.91
CA LEU A 74 -6.68 10.76 -0.99
C LEU A 74 -6.71 12.19 -1.55
N ALA A 75 -5.68 13.00 -1.26
CA ALA A 75 -5.49 14.31 -1.89
C ALA A 75 -5.32 14.18 -3.42
N ALA A 76 -4.48 13.24 -3.86
CA ALA A 76 -4.32 12.95 -5.28
C ALA A 76 -5.62 12.46 -5.93
N LEU A 77 -6.38 11.59 -5.23
CA LEU A 77 -7.69 11.13 -5.66
C LEU A 77 -8.67 12.29 -5.88
N GLU A 78 -8.75 13.21 -4.91
CA GLU A 78 -9.66 14.36 -4.99
C GLU A 78 -9.29 15.26 -6.18
N CYS A 79 -8.00 15.52 -6.41
CA CYS A 79 -7.54 16.25 -7.59
C CYS A 79 -7.92 15.56 -8.90
N MET A 80 -7.76 14.24 -8.99
CA MET A 80 -8.15 13.46 -10.17
C MET A 80 -9.66 13.56 -10.43
N LYS A 81 -10.49 13.35 -9.40
CA LYS A 81 -11.97 13.43 -9.48
C LYS A 81 -12.43 14.81 -9.91
N LYS A 82 -11.87 15.89 -9.35
CA LYS A 82 -12.18 17.27 -9.75
C LYS A 82 -11.88 17.58 -11.20
N ASN A 83 -10.88 16.93 -11.77
CA ASN A 83 -10.53 17.06 -13.17
C ASN A 83 -11.27 16.06 -14.07
N GLY A 84 -12.32 15.40 -13.56
CA GLY A 84 -13.21 14.53 -14.31
C GLY A 84 -12.61 13.16 -14.67
N ALA A 85 -11.59 12.73 -13.96
CA ALA A 85 -11.04 11.39 -14.14
C ALA A 85 -11.99 10.32 -13.59
N GLU A 86 -12.27 9.32 -14.40
CA GLU A 86 -13.07 8.15 -14.03
C GLU A 86 -12.18 6.92 -13.86
N PHE A 87 -12.59 6.01 -12.98
CA PHE A 87 -11.94 4.74 -12.76
C PHE A 87 -12.98 3.64 -12.52
N SER A 88 -12.65 2.42 -12.85
CA SER A 88 -13.56 1.27 -12.71
C SER A 88 -13.03 0.22 -11.73
N ALA A 89 -11.80 0.39 -11.25
CA ALA A 89 -11.22 -0.45 -10.22
C ALA A 89 -10.25 0.32 -9.32
N VAL A 90 -10.04 -0.26 -8.14
CA VAL A 90 -9.05 0.21 -7.17
C VAL A 90 -8.22 -0.97 -6.65
N ALA A 91 -6.97 -0.69 -6.32
CA ALA A 91 -6.09 -1.56 -5.55
C ALA A 91 -5.14 -0.71 -4.71
N GLY A 92 -4.52 -1.31 -3.72
CA GLY A 92 -3.51 -0.64 -2.92
C GLY A 92 -2.38 -1.59 -2.57
N HIS A 93 -1.24 -1.07 -2.15
CA HIS A 93 -0.17 -1.90 -1.63
C HIS A 93 -0.14 -1.80 -0.10
N SER A 94 -0.51 -2.89 0.59
CA SER A 94 -0.58 -2.95 2.05
C SER A 94 -1.48 -1.84 2.62
N LEU A 95 -0.90 -0.80 3.24
CA LEU A 95 -1.68 0.34 3.75
C LEU A 95 -2.48 1.05 2.66
N GLY A 96 -2.05 0.99 1.42
CA GLY A 96 -2.75 1.61 0.28
C GLY A 96 -4.17 1.07 0.08
N GLU A 97 -4.48 -0.16 0.52
CA GLU A 97 -5.85 -0.68 0.48
C GLU A 97 -6.84 0.18 1.29
N TYR A 98 -6.39 0.88 2.33
CA TYR A 98 -7.26 1.74 3.15
C TYR A 98 -7.68 3.01 2.38
N ALA A 99 -6.77 3.60 1.61
CA ALA A 99 -7.14 4.66 0.67
C ALA A 99 -8.04 4.13 -0.46
N ALA A 100 -7.79 2.91 -0.96
CA ALA A 100 -8.64 2.23 -1.93
C ALA A 100 -10.06 1.97 -1.37
N MET A 101 -10.20 1.60 -0.09
CA MET A 101 -11.51 1.44 0.57
C MET A 101 -12.28 2.77 0.64
N VAL A 102 -11.61 3.87 0.91
CA VAL A 102 -12.23 5.20 0.88
C VAL A 102 -12.61 5.59 -0.56
N ALA A 103 -11.73 5.36 -1.52
CA ALA A 103 -11.95 5.68 -2.92
C ALA A 103 -13.14 4.93 -3.53
N SER A 104 -13.32 3.67 -3.15
CA SER A 104 -14.40 2.79 -3.61
C SER A 104 -15.70 2.89 -2.79
N GLY A 105 -15.74 3.73 -1.74
CA GLY A 105 -16.90 3.90 -0.89
C GLY A 105 -17.12 2.79 0.14
N VAL A 106 -16.19 1.87 0.31
CA VAL A 106 -16.23 0.85 1.38
C VAL A 106 -16.17 1.52 2.75
N LEU A 107 -15.30 2.52 2.91
CA LEU A 107 -15.20 3.33 4.12
C LEU A 107 -15.51 4.81 3.81
N SER A 108 -16.12 5.50 4.76
CA SER A 108 -16.10 6.96 4.74
C SER A 108 -14.69 7.49 4.97
N PHE A 109 -14.40 8.73 4.58
CA PHE A 109 -13.11 9.38 4.89
C PHE A 109 -12.79 9.30 6.38
N LYS A 110 -13.76 9.67 7.22
CA LYS A 110 -13.64 9.65 8.67
C LYS A 110 -13.33 8.26 9.22
N ASP A 111 -14.07 7.25 8.76
CA ASP A 111 -13.87 5.88 9.23
C ASP A 111 -12.55 5.30 8.71
N GLY A 112 -12.14 5.65 7.50
CA GLY A 112 -10.82 5.31 6.97
C GLY A 112 -9.69 5.79 7.88
N PHE A 113 -9.76 7.04 8.38
CA PHE A 113 -8.75 7.56 9.30
C PHE A 113 -8.82 6.97 10.71
N LYS A 114 -10.01 6.60 11.21
CA LYS A 114 -10.11 5.84 12.47
C LYS A 114 -9.44 4.46 12.32
N VAL A 115 -9.74 3.77 11.23
CA VAL A 115 -9.22 2.42 10.95
C VAL A 115 -7.70 2.44 10.77
N ILE A 116 -7.15 3.37 9.96
CA ILE A 116 -5.70 3.44 9.75
C ILE A 116 -4.94 3.85 11.02
N LYS A 117 -5.52 4.70 11.87
CA LYS A 117 -4.97 5.05 13.19
C LYS A 117 -4.79 3.80 14.06
N ALA A 118 -5.82 2.96 14.16
CA ALA A 118 -5.76 1.72 14.93
C ALA A 118 -4.74 0.74 14.35
N ARG A 119 -4.73 0.56 13.02
CA ARG A 119 -3.76 -0.29 12.34
C ARG A 119 -2.32 0.16 12.60
N ALA A 120 -2.04 1.42 12.37
CA ALA A 120 -0.71 1.97 12.53
C ALA A 120 -0.20 1.83 13.97
N ALA A 121 -1.08 2.08 14.96
CA ALA A 121 -0.75 1.94 16.37
C ALA A 121 -0.44 0.48 16.76
N ALA A 122 -1.26 -0.48 16.33
CA ALA A 122 -1.03 -1.91 16.60
C ALA A 122 0.26 -2.41 15.94
N MET A 123 0.52 -2.03 14.69
CA MET A 123 1.73 -2.40 13.97
C MET A 123 3.00 -1.76 14.56
N GLN A 124 2.92 -0.50 15.01
CA GLN A 124 4.04 0.18 15.68
C GLN A 124 4.41 -0.53 16.98
N ARG A 125 3.43 -0.84 17.85
CA ARG A 125 3.67 -1.56 19.11
C ARG A 125 4.27 -2.95 18.89
N ALA A 126 3.80 -3.67 17.87
CA ALA A 126 4.37 -4.97 17.55
C ALA A 126 5.82 -4.84 17.07
N ALA A 127 6.13 -3.83 16.26
CA ALA A 127 7.49 -3.56 15.78
C ALA A 127 8.47 -3.19 16.93
N GLU A 128 7.99 -2.51 17.96
CA GLU A 128 8.79 -2.16 19.15
C GLU A 128 9.06 -3.37 20.05
N ASN A 129 8.15 -4.34 20.09
CA ASN A 129 8.23 -5.51 20.96
C ASN A 129 8.84 -6.75 20.30
N GLN A 130 8.89 -6.79 18.98
CA GLN A 130 9.41 -7.93 18.23
C GLN A 130 10.42 -7.47 17.17
N HIS A 131 11.65 -7.92 17.31
CA HIS A 131 12.67 -7.66 16.29
C HIS A 131 12.45 -8.57 15.08
N GLY A 132 12.12 -7.95 13.97
CA GLY A 132 12.04 -8.60 12.67
C GLY A 132 12.72 -7.77 11.61
N VAL A 133 13.16 -8.40 10.54
CA VAL A 133 13.79 -7.71 9.41
C VAL A 133 13.13 -8.10 8.09
N MET A 134 13.28 -7.23 7.11
CA MET A 134 12.78 -7.46 5.75
C MET A 134 13.90 -7.24 4.74
N CYS A 135 13.88 -8.02 3.67
CA CYS A 135 14.84 -7.91 2.60
C CYS A 135 14.18 -8.10 1.23
N ALA A 136 14.42 -7.18 0.32
CA ALA A 136 14.00 -7.31 -1.07
C ALA A 136 14.99 -8.22 -1.82
N VAL A 137 14.47 -9.24 -2.48
CA VAL A 137 15.19 -10.17 -3.36
C VAL A 137 14.82 -9.87 -4.81
N MET A 138 15.83 -9.67 -5.65
CA MET A 138 15.67 -9.23 -7.02
C MET A 138 16.07 -10.31 -8.02
N GLY A 139 15.30 -10.46 -9.10
CA GLY A 139 15.66 -11.28 -10.26
C GLY A 139 15.54 -12.80 -10.05
N GLN A 140 14.84 -13.23 -9.01
CA GLN A 140 14.55 -14.64 -8.74
C GLN A 140 13.05 -14.93 -8.88
N ALA A 141 12.73 -16.13 -9.33
CA ALA A 141 11.34 -16.60 -9.38
C ALA A 141 10.78 -16.79 -7.95
N PRO A 142 9.49 -16.48 -7.71
CA PRO A 142 8.88 -16.63 -6.39
C PRO A 142 9.07 -18.03 -5.79
N GLU A 143 8.94 -19.09 -6.59
CA GLU A 143 9.07 -20.47 -6.18
C GLU A 143 10.49 -20.82 -5.69
N ASP A 144 11.50 -20.20 -6.27
CA ASP A 144 12.90 -20.40 -5.84
C ASP A 144 13.19 -19.62 -4.57
N ILE A 145 12.58 -18.42 -4.40
CA ILE A 145 12.65 -17.66 -3.15
C ILE A 145 11.98 -18.46 -2.01
N GLU A 146 10.81 -19.05 -2.25
CA GLU A 146 10.10 -19.89 -1.28
C GLU A 146 10.94 -21.10 -0.84
N LYS A 147 11.59 -21.79 -1.80
CA LYS A 147 12.47 -22.95 -1.51
C LYS A 147 13.67 -22.52 -0.66
N ILE A 148 14.31 -21.41 -0.97
CA ILE A 148 15.45 -20.90 -0.21
C ILE A 148 15.02 -20.53 1.20
N CYS A 149 13.93 -19.78 1.37
CA CYS A 149 13.37 -19.46 2.68
C CYS A 149 13.07 -20.73 3.51
N ALA A 150 12.49 -21.76 2.89
CA ALA A 150 12.19 -23.01 3.55
C ALA A 150 13.43 -23.87 3.89
N SER A 151 14.60 -23.56 3.33
CA SER A 151 15.84 -24.32 3.49
C SER A 151 16.79 -23.78 4.57
N VAL A 152 16.44 -22.69 5.24
CA VAL A 152 17.24 -22.11 6.32
C VAL A 152 16.62 -22.45 7.67
N ASP A 153 17.44 -22.49 8.71
CA ASP A 153 16.98 -22.63 10.09
C ASP A 153 16.33 -21.32 10.57
N GLY A 154 15.32 -21.42 11.45
CA GLY A 154 14.57 -20.28 11.94
C GLY A 154 13.40 -19.89 11.03
N TYR A 155 12.85 -18.69 11.25
CA TYR A 155 11.67 -18.25 10.52
C TYR A 155 11.99 -17.12 9.54
N VAL A 156 11.85 -17.42 8.26
CA VAL A 156 11.84 -16.45 7.16
C VAL A 156 10.84 -16.89 6.10
N THR A 157 10.14 -15.94 5.50
CA THR A 157 9.10 -16.22 4.50
C THR A 157 8.96 -15.08 3.50
N PRO A 158 8.56 -15.34 2.26
CA PRO A 158 8.12 -14.29 1.33
C PRO A 158 6.86 -13.60 1.86
N VAL A 159 6.87 -12.28 1.82
CA VAL A 159 5.78 -11.45 2.35
C VAL A 159 5.22 -10.44 1.37
N ASN A 160 5.98 -9.99 0.36
CA ASN A 160 5.47 -9.11 -0.67
C ASN A 160 5.90 -9.61 -2.05
N TYR A 161 4.97 -10.12 -2.81
CA TYR A 161 5.15 -10.43 -4.23
C TYR A 161 4.87 -9.16 -5.04
N ASN A 162 5.91 -8.33 -5.20
CA ASN A 162 5.75 -6.96 -5.70
C ASN A 162 5.70 -6.87 -7.23
N SER A 163 6.51 -7.65 -7.91
CA SER A 163 6.59 -7.67 -9.38
C SER A 163 7.20 -8.98 -9.86
N ALA A 164 7.18 -9.21 -11.17
CA ALA A 164 7.82 -10.37 -11.80
C ALA A 164 9.31 -10.56 -11.43
N VAL A 165 9.97 -9.51 -10.92
CA VAL A 165 11.41 -9.49 -10.63
C VAL A 165 11.75 -9.04 -9.21
N GLN A 166 10.76 -8.90 -8.33
CA GLN A 166 10.99 -8.46 -6.95
C GLN A 166 10.01 -9.12 -5.98
N THR A 167 10.54 -9.85 -5.03
CA THR A 167 9.82 -10.37 -3.86
C THR A 167 10.54 -9.92 -2.59
N VAL A 168 9.79 -9.52 -1.57
CA VAL A 168 10.33 -9.19 -0.25
C VAL A 168 10.13 -10.38 0.67
N ILE A 169 11.19 -10.75 1.39
CA ILE A 169 11.17 -11.75 2.46
C ILE A 169 11.21 -11.04 3.81
N ALA A 170 10.63 -11.67 4.83
CA ALA A 170 10.63 -11.17 6.19
C ALA A 170 10.76 -12.32 7.20
N GLY A 171 11.34 -12.04 8.35
CA GLY A 171 11.52 -13.06 9.38
C GLY A 171 12.40 -12.61 10.53
N GLU A 172 12.90 -13.58 11.26
CA GLU A 172 13.90 -13.41 12.30
C GLU A 172 15.22 -12.96 11.68
N PRO A 173 15.98 -12.05 12.32
CA PRO A 173 17.20 -11.48 11.75
C PRO A 173 18.19 -12.54 11.25
N GLU A 174 18.46 -13.57 12.05
CA GLU A 174 19.41 -14.64 11.75
C GLU A 174 18.94 -15.50 10.56
N ALA A 175 17.65 -15.80 10.48
CA ALA A 175 17.07 -16.57 9.38
C ALA A 175 17.08 -15.77 8.07
N VAL A 176 16.78 -14.48 8.14
CA VAL A 176 16.85 -13.59 6.96
C VAL A 176 18.30 -13.46 6.48
N ASP A 177 19.28 -13.34 7.40
CA ASP A 177 20.70 -13.25 7.03
C ASP A 177 21.18 -14.56 6.38
N ALA A 178 20.82 -15.72 6.92
CA ALA A 178 21.11 -17.01 6.31
C ALA A 178 20.49 -17.17 4.91
N ALA A 179 19.25 -16.65 4.73
CA ALA A 179 18.64 -16.63 3.40
C ALA A 179 19.36 -15.70 2.44
N ILE A 180 19.81 -14.52 2.89
CA ILE A 180 20.61 -13.57 2.08
C ILE A 180 21.91 -14.19 1.60
N GLU A 181 22.62 -14.95 2.46
CA GLU A 181 23.82 -15.68 2.07
C GLU A 181 23.53 -16.65 0.91
N LYS A 182 22.49 -17.48 1.02
CA LYS A 182 22.09 -18.40 -0.05
C LYS A 182 21.68 -17.67 -1.34
N PHE A 183 20.97 -16.55 -1.24
CA PHE A 183 20.66 -15.72 -2.41
C PHE A 183 21.93 -15.15 -3.06
N THR A 184 22.91 -14.76 -2.26
CA THR A 184 24.20 -14.26 -2.76
C THR A 184 24.98 -15.35 -3.51
N GLU A 185 24.98 -16.58 -3.01
CA GLU A 185 25.63 -17.74 -3.65
C GLU A 185 25.08 -17.99 -5.06
N ILE A 186 23.79 -17.76 -5.30
CA ILE A 186 23.16 -17.90 -6.63
C ILE A 186 23.19 -16.60 -7.45
N GLY A 187 23.89 -15.56 -6.99
CA GLY A 187 24.04 -14.29 -7.68
C GLY A 187 22.80 -13.39 -7.66
N ALA A 188 21.83 -13.63 -6.77
CA ALA A 188 20.69 -12.75 -6.60
C ALA A 188 21.09 -11.45 -5.89
N LYS A 189 20.49 -10.33 -6.31
CA LYS A 189 20.66 -9.06 -5.62
C LYS A 189 19.68 -8.96 -4.47
N THR A 190 20.17 -8.66 -3.27
CA THR A 190 19.38 -8.46 -2.06
C THR A 190 19.55 -7.04 -1.51
N ILE A 191 18.48 -6.48 -0.91
CA ILE A 191 18.49 -5.16 -0.29
C ILE A 191 17.71 -5.24 1.01
N LYS A 192 18.42 -5.14 2.15
CA LYS A 192 17.74 -5.01 3.46
C LYS A 192 16.95 -3.71 3.52
N LEU A 193 15.70 -3.79 3.99
CA LEU A 193 14.83 -2.64 4.12
C LEU A 193 15.09 -1.94 5.47
N LYS A 194 14.91 -0.61 5.49
CA LYS A 194 15.05 0.20 6.71
C LYS A 194 13.77 0.10 7.58
N VAL A 195 13.43 -1.11 8.00
CA VAL A 195 12.29 -1.39 8.90
C VAL A 195 12.75 -2.35 9.99
N SER A 196 12.16 -2.23 11.18
CA SER A 196 12.49 -3.03 12.37
C SER A 196 11.44 -4.11 12.67
N ALA A 197 10.61 -4.47 11.70
CA ALA A 197 9.55 -5.46 11.86
C ALA A 197 9.44 -6.36 10.64
N ALA A 198 8.98 -7.58 10.85
CA ALA A 198 8.68 -8.55 9.78
C ALA A 198 7.21 -8.41 9.33
N PHE A 199 6.88 -7.27 8.70
CA PHE A 199 5.51 -7.00 8.25
C PHE A 199 5.00 -8.10 7.32
N HIS A 200 3.70 -8.37 7.36
CA HIS A 200 3.01 -9.38 6.56
C HIS A 200 3.44 -10.83 6.84
N SER A 201 4.11 -11.07 7.99
CA SER A 201 4.49 -12.39 8.47
C SER A 201 3.73 -12.77 9.75
N LYS A 202 3.80 -14.05 10.14
CA LYS A 202 3.19 -14.51 11.41
C LYS A 202 3.76 -13.81 12.67
N LEU A 203 4.94 -13.19 12.57
CA LEU A 203 5.52 -12.41 13.67
C LEU A 203 4.70 -11.16 14.00
N MET A 204 3.83 -10.73 13.08
CA MET A 204 2.90 -9.62 13.30
C MET A 204 1.55 -10.06 13.90
N GLN A 205 1.41 -11.34 14.34
CA GLN A 205 0.15 -11.82 14.94
C GLN A 205 -0.36 -10.96 16.09
N PRO A 206 0.49 -10.48 17.04
CA PRO A 206 0.00 -9.60 18.10
C PRO A 206 -0.63 -8.30 17.58
N ALA A 207 -0.09 -7.73 16.48
CA ALA A 207 -0.70 -6.56 15.85
C ALA A 207 -2.04 -6.88 15.21
N ALA A 208 -2.16 -8.05 14.57
CA ALA A 208 -3.41 -8.50 13.94
C ALA A 208 -4.51 -8.69 14.99
N ASP A 209 -4.21 -9.38 16.09
CA ASP A 209 -5.16 -9.65 17.17
C ASP A 209 -5.63 -8.35 17.84
N GLU A 210 -4.70 -7.43 18.12
CA GLU A 210 -5.02 -6.13 18.69
C GLU A 210 -5.88 -5.28 17.73
N PHE A 211 -5.50 -5.23 16.47
CA PHE A 211 -6.24 -4.46 15.45
C PHE A 211 -7.67 -4.98 15.26
N GLU A 212 -7.84 -6.31 15.18
CA GLU A 212 -9.15 -6.92 15.10
C GLU A 212 -10.03 -6.57 16.31
N ALA A 213 -9.46 -6.71 17.52
CA ALA A 213 -10.15 -6.38 18.75
C ALA A 213 -10.58 -4.91 18.82
N GLU A 214 -9.74 -3.99 18.33
CA GLU A 214 -10.08 -2.56 18.26
C GLU A 214 -11.15 -2.29 17.20
N LEU A 215 -11.05 -2.88 16.00
CA LEU A 215 -12.06 -2.72 14.96
C LEU A 215 -13.44 -3.19 15.40
N LYS A 216 -13.53 -4.31 16.14
CA LYS A 216 -14.80 -4.83 16.66
C LYS A 216 -15.48 -3.92 17.69
N LYS A 217 -14.73 -3.01 18.33
CA LYS A 217 -15.24 -2.01 19.27
C LYS A 217 -15.63 -0.69 18.59
N MET A 218 -15.10 -0.44 17.40
CA MET A 218 -15.35 0.80 16.68
C MET A 218 -16.73 0.80 16.05
N ASP A 219 -17.39 1.95 16.10
CA ASP A 219 -18.57 2.23 15.28
C ASP A 219 -18.10 2.64 13.87
N VAL A 220 -17.77 1.64 13.05
CA VAL A 220 -17.29 1.79 11.68
C VAL A 220 -18.14 0.92 10.76
N VAL A 221 -18.63 1.51 9.69
CA VAL A 221 -19.45 0.81 8.70
C VAL A 221 -18.62 0.50 7.46
N PHE A 222 -18.58 -0.77 7.09
CA PHE A 222 -18.00 -1.24 5.83
C PHE A 222 -19.12 -1.47 4.81
N ASN A 223 -19.12 -0.69 3.74
CA ASN A 223 -20.11 -0.79 2.66
C ASN A 223 -19.60 -1.69 1.53
N LYS A 224 -20.47 -2.02 0.58
CA LYS A 224 -20.04 -2.61 -0.68
C LYS A 224 -19.38 -1.54 -1.55
N PRO A 225 -18.30 -1.87 -2.26
CA PRO A 225 -17.63 -0.92 -3.14
C PRO A 225 -18.50 -0.57 -4.35
N ASN A 226 -18.32 0.62 -4.87
CA ASN A 226 -18.97 1.11 -6.09
C ASN A 226 -18.20 0.81 -7.38
N VAL A 227 -16.96 0.30 -7.23
CA VAL A 227 -16.06 -0.14 -8.32
C VAL A 227 -15.39 -1.45 -7.91
N THR A 228 -14.75 -2.16 -8.85
CA THR A 228 -14.01 -3.38 -8.53
C THR A 228 -12.88 -3.09 -7.53
N PHE A 229 -12.81 -3.89 -6.47
CA PHE A 229 -11.77 -3.79 -5.45
C PHE A 229 -10.86 -5.02 -5.51
N PHE A 230 -9.57 -4.82 -5.82
CA PHE A 230 -8.55 -5.87 -5.77
C PHE A 230 -7.87 -5.85 -4.40
N SER A 231 -7.62 -7.04 -3.85
CA SER A 231 -7.07 -7.20 -2.50
C SER A 231 -5.79 -8.01 -2.47
N ASN A 232 -4.80 -7.48 -1.76
CA ASN A 232 -3.50 -8.13 -1.54
C ASN A 232 -3.63 -9.48 -0.86
N LEU A 233 -4.62 -9.64 0.03
CA LEU A 233 -4.87 -10.88 0.74
C LEU A 233 -5.22 -12.03 -0.21
N TYR A 234 -6.02 -11.73 -1.22
CA TYR A 234 -6.50 -12.73 -2.19
C TYR A 234 -5.61 -12.77 -3.45
N GLY A 235 -4.90 -11.68 -3.79
CA GLY A 235 -4.20 -11.53 -5.07
C GLY A 235 -5.18 -11.47 -6.25
N ALA A 236 -6.41 -11.06 -5.97
CA ALA A 236 -7.56 -11.05 -6.87
C ALA A 236 -8.60 -10.04 -6.40
N GLU A 237 -9.75 -9.98 -7.08
CA GLU A 237 -10.91 -9.25 -6.58
C GLU A 237 -11.30 -9.73 -5.18
N MET A 238 -11.68 -8.79 -4.32
CA MET A 238 -12.21 -9.11 -2.99
C MET A 238 -13.55 -9.83 -3.13
N PRO A 239 -13.70 -11.05 -2.60
CA PRO A 239 -14.88 -11.87 -2.87
C PRO A 239 -16.16 -11.33 -2.20
N ASP A 240 -16.02 -10.73 -1.05
CA ASP A 240 -17.09 -10.10 -0.28
C ASP A 240 -16.54 -9.12 0.76
N PHE A 241 -17.40 -8.29 1.33
CA PHE A 241 -17.07 -7.30 2.36
C PHE A 241 -17.72 -7.63 3.73
N ASP A 242 -18.01 -8.91 3.95
CA ASP A 242 -18.46 -9.41 5.26
C ASP A 242 -17.25 -9.64 6.19
N ASN A 243 -17.45 -9.55 7.50
CA ASN A 243 -16.40 -9.80 8.51
C ASN A 243 -15.10 -9.03 8.25
N MET A 244 -15.19 -7.77 7.84
CA MET A 244 -14.01 -6.94 7.50
C MET A 244 -12.97 -6.86 8.63
N PRO A 245 -13.32 -6.77 9.94
CA PRO A 245 -12.32 -6.80 11.00
C PRO A 245 -11.37 -8.00 10.92
N GLU A 246 -11.91 -9.20 10.70
CA GLU A 246 -11.10 -10.44 10.57
C GLU A 246 -10.24 -10.43 9.29
N LYS A 247 -10.78 -9.98 8.17
CA LYS A 247 -10.05 -9.90 6.89
C LYS A 247 -8.90 -8.91 6.96
N LEU A 248 -9.13 -7.74 7.56
CA LEU A 248 -8.11 -6.71 7.72
C LEU A 248 -7.01 -7.14 8.71
N ALA A 249 -7.36 -7.84 9.79
CA ALA A 249 -6.40 -8.44 10.70
C ALA A 249 -5.57 -9.52 10.00
N LYS A 250 -6.23 -10.42 9.24
CA LYS A 250 -5.56 -11.46 8.45
C LYS A 250 -4.59 -10.85 7.43
N HIS A 251 -4.92 -9.72 6.83
CA HIS A 251 -4.04 -9.01 5.90
C HIS A 251 -2.70 -8.62 6.55
N ILE A 252 -2.68 -8.25 7.84
CA ILE A 252 -1.44 -7.87 8.56
C ILE A 252 -0.43 -9.03 8.63
N VAL A 253 -0.91 -10.27 8.67
CA VAL A 253 -0.08 -11.49 8.80
C VAL A 253 -0.01 -12.32 7.53
N SER A 254 -0.54 -11.82 6.43
CA SER A 254 -0.58 -12.51 5.13
C SER A 254 0.25 -11.78 4.07
N PRO A 255 0.80 -12.51 3.11
CA PRO A 255 1.56 -11.92 2.01
C PRO A 255 0.73 -10.94 1.18
N VAL A 256 1.38 -9.86 0.72
CA VAL A 256 0.87 -8.94 -0.29
C VAL A 256 1.07 -9.58 -1.67
N LYS A 257 0.00 -10.00 -2.34
CA LYS A 257 0.03 -10.70 -3.63
C LYS A 257 -0.15 -9.74 -4.82
N PHE A 258 0.59 -8.64 -4.83
CA PHE A 258 0.40 -7.55 -5.78
C PHE A 258 0.65 -7.96 -7.23
N THR A 259 1.63 -8.83 -7.49
CA THR A 259 1.91 -9.38 -8.83
C THR A 259 0.70 -10.11 -9.42
N SER A 260 0.01 -10.91 -8.59
CA SER A 260 -1.20 -11.64 -9.01
C SER A 260 -2.35 -10.69 -9.34
N GLU A 261 -2.54 -9.64 -8.53
CA GLU A 261 -3.54 -8.61 -8.81
C GLU A 261 -3.27 -7.91 -10.14
N LEU A 262 -2.02 -7.50 -10.38
CA LEU A 262 -1.64 -6.84 -11.64
C LEU A 262 -1.90 -7.74 -12.85
N ALA A 263 -1.55 -9.02 -12.78
CA ALA A 263 -1.78 -9.96 -13.85
C ALA A 263 -3.29 -10.12 -14.15
N LEU A 264 -4.10 -10.28 -13.11
CA LEU A 264 -5.56 -10.40 -13.24
C LEU A 264 -6.20 -9.12 -13.79
N MET A 265 -5.75 -7.93 -13.35
CA MET A 265 -6.21 -6.66 -13.92
C MET A 265 -5.95 -6.60 -15.42
N GLN A 266 -4.75 -6.98 -15.88
CA GLN A 266 -4.41 -7.00 -17.31
C GLN A 266 -5.28 -8.00 -18.07
N GLU A 267 -5.50 -9.20 -17.54
CA GLU A 267 -6.39 -10.21 -18.12
C GLU A 267 -7.83 -9.70 -18.25
N GLN A 268 -8.29 -8.88 -17.31
CA GLN A 268 -9.61 -8.24 -17.36
C GLN A 268 -9.66 -7.02 -18.28
N GLY A 269 -8.57 -6.68 -18.95
CA GLY A 269 -8.49 -5.59 -19.93
C GLY A 269 -8.29 -4.21 -19.34
N PHE A 270 -7.74 -4.09 -18.12
CA PHE A 270 -7.26 -2.81 -17.61
C PHE A 270 -5.97 -2.42 -18.34
N VAL A 271 -5.92 -1.20 -18.84
CA VAL A 271 -4.78 -0.67 -19.60
C VAL A 271 -4.20 0.61 -19.01
N ASN A 272 -4.97 1.33 -18.18
CA ASN A 272 -4.49 2.52 -17.48
C ASN A 272 -4.31 2.21 -15.99
N PHE A 273 -3.08 2.32 -15.51
CA PHE A 273 -2.68 2.14 -14.12
C PHE A 273 -2.18 3.47 -13.58
N VAL A 274 -2.92 4.06 -12.66
CA VAL A 274 -2.64 5.38 -12.12
C VAL A 274 -2.33 5.26 -10.64
N GLU A 275 -1.07 5.42 -10.25
CA GLU A 275 -0.66 5.45 -8.85
C GLU A 275 -1.00 6.81 -8.25
N LEU A 276 -1.75 6.79 -7.15
CA LEU A 276 -2.14 7.95 -6.36
C LEU A 276 -1.40 7.92 -5.02
N GLY A 277 -0.61 8.96 -4.74
CA GLY A 277 0.16 9.05 -3.51
C GLY A 277 1.61 9.47 -3.73
N PRO A 278 2.44 9.44 -2.67
CA PRO A 278 3.82 9.91 -2.78
C PRO A 278 4.69 8.96 -3.61
N ASN A 279 5.61 9.54 -4.37
CA ASN A 279 6.54 8.83 -5.24
C ASN A 279 5.84 8.09 -6.43
N LYS A 280 6.52 7.06 -6.96
CA LYS A 280 6.10 6.28 -8.13
C LYS A 280 6.51 4.80 -8.01
N VAL A 281 6.37 4.26 -6.80
CA VAL A 281 6.81 2.89 -6.49
C VAL A 281 5.96 1.88 -7.24
N LEU A 282 4.62 1.98 -7.14
CA LEU A 282 3.70 1.06 -7.81
C LEU A 282 3.75 1.20 -9.33
N THR A 283 3.89 2.43 -9.84
CA THR A 283 4.13 2.68 -11.27
C THR A 283 5.37 1.92 -11.77
N GLY A 284 6.43 1.89 -10.97
CA GLY A 284 7.63 1.10 -11.26
C GLY A 284 7.40 -0.40 -11.25
N LEU A 285 6.56 -0.90 -10.33
CA LEU A 285 6.20 -2.32 -10.23
C LEU A 285 5.32 -2.75 -11.42
N VAL A 286 4.32 -1.93 -11.78
CA VAL A 286 3.48 -2.15 -12.97
C VAL A 286 4.34 -2.31 -14.22
N ARG A 287 5.25 -1.37 -14.47
CA ARG A 287 6.13 -1.38 -15.66
C ARG A 287 7.09 -2.57 -15.72
N LYS A 288 7.42 -3.16 -14.56
CA LYS A 288 8.27 -4.36 -14.47
C LYS A 288 7.48 -5.66 -14.63
N THR A 289 6.17 -5.60 -14.46
CA THR A 289 5.30 -6.78 -14.47
C THR A 289 4.48 -6.88 -15.74
N LEU A 290 3.90 -5.77 -16.18
CA LEU A 290 2.96 -5.72 -17.31
C LEU A 290 3.59 -5.11 -18.57
N LYS A 291 3.05 -5.49 -19.72
CA LYS A 291 3.42 -4.94 -21.03
C LYS A 291 2.20 -4.28 -21.67
N ASP A 292 2.45 -3.33 -22.55
CA ASP A 292 1.41 -2.68 -23.34
C ASP A 292 0.31 -2.01 -22.48
N VAL A 293 0.72 -1.39 -21.35
CA VAL A 293 -0.14 -0.64 -20.45
C VAL A 293 0.41 0.75 -20.19
N ASN A 294 -0.49 1.70 -19.90
CA ASN A 294 -0.12 3.02 -19.41
C ASN A 294 0.05 2.97 -17.90
N ALA A 295 1.23 3.32 -17.40
CA ALA A 295 1.50 3.41 -15.96
C ALA A 295 2.03 4.80 -15.63
N VAL A 296 1.26 5.56 -14.87
CA VAL A 296 1.56 6.95 -14.46
C VAL A 296 1.31 7.13 -12.97
N ASN A 297 1.86 8.21 -12.38
CA ASN A 297 1.64 8.55 -10.97
C ASN A 297 1.12 9.98 -10.80
N VAL A 298 0.45 10.23 -9.69
CA VAL A 298 -0.04 11.53 -9.26
C VAL A 298 0.41 11.79 -7.83
N GLU A 299 1.35 12.74 -7.68
CA GLU A 299 1.88 13.18 -6.38
C GLU A 299 1.96 14.71 -6.27
N ASN A 300 1.86 15.43 -7.40
CA ASN A 300 1.92 16.88 -7.50
C ASN A 300 1.18 17.38 -8.74
N ALA A 301 1.07 18.70 -8.92
CA ALA A 301 0.34 19.31 -10.02
C ALA A 301 0.85 18.86 -11.41
N LYS A 302 2.17 18.77 -11.57
CA LYS A 302 2.78 18.35 -12.85
C LYS A 302 2.46 16.89 -13.22
N THR A 303 2.48 16.00 -12.24
CA THR A 303 2.15 14.58 -12.46
C THR A 303 0.66 14.38 -12.64
N LEU A 304 -0.19 15.18 -12.01
CA LEU A 304 -1.63 15.22 -12.24
C LEU A 304 -1.97 15.52 -13.70
N GLU A 305 -1.40 16.59 -14.28
CA GLU A 305 -1.62 16.95 -15.70
C GLU A 305 -1.24 15.80 -16.64
N LYS A 306 -0.07 15.20 -16.42
CA LYS A 306 0.40 14.06 -17.21
C LYS A 306 -0.51 12.82 -17.09
N ALA A 307 -1.02 12.53 -15.91
CA ALA A 307 -1.92 11.41 -15.69
C ALA A 307 -3.26 11.63 -16.39
N LEU A 308 -3.82 12.83 -16.32
CA LEU A 308 -5.06 13.21 -17.01
C LEU A 308 -4.89 13.12 -18.54
N GLU A 309 -3.75 13.55 -19.08
CA GLU A 309 -3.45 13.43 -20.50
C GLU A 309 -3.33 11.96 -20.93
N ALA A 310 -2.61 11.15 -20.14
CA ALA A 310 -2.43 9.73 -20.44
C ALA A 310 -3.75 8.94 -20.47
N ILE A 311 -4.69 9.23 -19.56
CA ILE A 311 -6.00 8.57 -19.52
C ILE A 311 -6.88 9.02 -20.72
N ARG A 312 -6.81 10.29 -21.12
CA ARG A 312 -7.62 10.81 -22.24
C ARG A 312 -7.19 10.28 -23.60
N ASN A 313 -5.90 9.92 -23.75
CA ASN A 313 -5.31 9.47 -25.00
C ASN A 313 -5.29 7.93 -25.14
N ALA A 314 -5.80 7.20 -24.14
CA ALA A 314 -5.92 5.75 -24.14
C ALA A 314 -7.30 5.30 -24.64
#